data_9358c6c971066875759762b4ba3e3e6a
#
_entry.id   9358c6c971066875759762b4ba3e3e6a
#
_cell.length_a   1.000
_cell.length_b   1.000
_cell.length_c   1.000
_cell.angle_alpha   90.00
_cell.angle_beta   90.00
_cell.angle_gamma   90.00
#
_symmetry.space_group_name_H-M   'P 1'
#
loop_
_entity.id
_entity.type
_entity.pdbx_description
1 polymer ?
#
loop_
_entity_poly.entity_id
_entity_poly.type
_entity_poly.pdbx_seq_one_letter_code
_entity_poly.pdbx_strand_id
1 'polypeptide(L)'
;MKKTFLLSITLLSGLLLTSCIKEEALDQECDIEGAWVEGDQYASMFYNPSQMKLNNISTAEKEINFSVKSLMLLPDRIPVFFTLSKGATIEPANGSEQDFTSGPVTYTVTSQDGAWKRQYSVAFKEATMPTYKYSFENYETVEGLNGHLYHNFFELDSEGNRVNIWASGTPGAIMTKTNSQPEQQPTFSTEDGYQGRGVCLNTQSAGPLGEWMHKPIAAGNLFMGRFIVEKVLTDALQATQFGRPIDREPVRITGYYKYKPGPKFTNAEMKEVPGRVDEASIYAVFYRNKDENGNDIFLYGDNVLSSNYIVKKAIVTSLPATDEWTRFEAFFEGDDADPEVLAAQGYNMTLVFSSSKDGATFEGAIGSTLYIDEVEVIFEDDNDNE
;
A
#
# COMPACT_ATOMS: atom_id res chain seq x y z
N MET A 1 26.40 69.18 79.17
CA MET A 1 27.58 68.66 78.48
C MET A 1 27.75 67.23 78.82
N LYS A 2 28.00 66.40 77.86
CA LYS A 2 28.34 65.00 77.73
C LYS A 2 27.25 64.18 77.14
N LYS A 3 27.44 63.86 75.86
CA LYS A 3 26.72 62.99 75.02
C LYS A 3 27.04 61.51 75.37
N THR A 4 26.04 60.67 75.59
CA THR A 4 26.22 59.24 75.73
C THR A 4 25.63 58.58 74.50
N PHE A 5 26.50 57.89 73.75
CA PHE A 5 26.18 57.19 72.51
C PHE A 5 25.66 55.82 72.87
N LEU A 6 24.39 55.53 72.55
CA LEU A 6 23.85 54.19 72.72
C LEU A 6 23.99 53.40 71.42
N LEU A 7 24.81 52.36 71.50
CA LEU A 7 25.09 51.47 70.37
C LEU A 7 24.00 50.39 70.36
N SER A 8 23.06 50.40 69.37
CA SER A 8 22.10 49.37 69.18
C SER A 8 22.71 48.30 68.29
N ILE A 9 22.95 47.10 68.87
CA ILE A 9 23.32 45.87 68.15
C ILE A 9 22.02 45.21 67.61
N THR A 10 21.76 45.34 66.34
CA THR A 10 20.70 44.60 65.68
C THR A 10 21.24 43.19 65.30
N LEU A 11 20.73 42.17 65.98
CA LEU A 11 21.03 40.77 65.69
C LEU A 11 20.19 40.37 64.47
N LEU A 12 20.87 40.28 63.30
CA LEU A 12 20.27 39.81 62.04
C LEU A 12 20.31 38.28 62.03
N SER A 13 19.20 37.66 62.42
CA SER A 13 19.03 36.20 62.32
C SER A 13 18.82 35.85 60.86
N GLY A 14 19.91 35.41 60.21
CA GLY A 14 19.86 34.82 58.88
C GLY A 14 19.15 33.44 58.95
N LEU A 15 17.89 33.38 58.54
CA LEU A 15 17.22 32.11 58.21
C LEU A 15 17.90 31.53 56.96
N LEU A 16 18.81 30.59 57.15
CA LEU A 16 19.26 29.70 56.10
C LEU A 16 18.08 28.79 55.74
N LEU A 17 17.31 29.16 54.72
CA LEU A 17 16.41 28.27 54.03
C LEU A 17 17.30 27.25 53.29
N THR A 18 17.67 26.14 53.95
CA THR A 18 18.10 24.96 53.26
C THR A 18 16.87 24.40 52.53
N SER A 19 16.70 24.78 51.28
CA SER A 19 15.83 24.08 50.37
C SER A 19 16.41 22.68 50.25
N CYS A 20 15.82 21.74 50.96
CA CYS A 20 16.01 20.34 50.64
C CYS A 20 15.38 20.14 49.25
N ILE A 21 16.20 20.25 48.22
CA ILE A 21 15.87 19.63 46.91
C ILE A 21 15.85 18.14 47.23
N LYS A 22 14.65 17.62 47.45
CA LYS A 22 14.44 16.19 47.55
C LYS A 22 14.80 15.67 46.16
N GLU A 23 15.84 14.86 46.08
CA GLU A 23 16.16 14.17 44.82
C GLU A 23 14.87 13.50 44.33
N GLU A 24 14.53 13.71 43.06
CA GLU A 24 13.39 13.08 42.42
C GLU A 24 13.56 11.57 42.58
N ALA A 25 12.49 10.87 42.96
CA ALA A 25 12.57 9.40 43.09
C ALA A 25 12.94 8.81 41.72
N LEU A 26 13.84 7.83 41.73
CA LEU A 26 14.23 7.14 40.51
C LEU A 26 13.02 6.47 39.87
N ASP A 27 12.99 6.52 38.53
CA ASP A 27 11.89 5.99 37.74
C ASP A 27 11.89 4.45 37.77
N GLN A 28 10.69 3.86 37.84
CA GLN A 28 10.48 2.42 37.91
C GLN A 28 10.05 1.82 36.55
N GLU A 29 9.81 2.66 35.55
CA GLU A 29 9.44 2.20 34.21
C GLU A 29 10.65 1.59 33.51
N CYS A 30 10.41 0.52 32.75
CA CYS A 30 11.43 -0.20 31.98
C CYS A 30 10.90 -0.58 30.61
N ASP A 31 10.38 0.41 29.89
CA ASP A 31 9.72 0.22 28.60
C ASP A 31 10.57 0.68 27.41
N ILE A 32 10.36 0.01 26.26
CA ILE A 32 10.75 0.51 24.95
C ILE A 32 9.56 1.28 24.37
N GLU A 33 9.72 2.57 24.15
CA GLU A 33 8.69 3.47 23.63
C GLU A 33 8.78 3.65 22.12
N GLY A 34 9.95 3.36 21.53
CA GLY A 34 10.22 3.42 20.10
C GLY A 34 11.46 2.64 19.75
N ALA A 35 11.54 2.19 18.50
CA ALA A 35 12.68 1.47 17.96
C ALA A 35 12.95 1.92 16.52
N TRP A 36 14.22 2.02 16.11
CA TRP A 36 14.55 2.38 14.72
C TRP A 36 15.90 1.81 14.27
N VAL A 37 16.04 1.71 12.96
CA VAL A 37 17.30 1.46 12.28
C VAL A 37 17.75 2.77 11.63
N GLU A 38 19.01 3.14 11.74
CA GLU A 38 19.55 4.40 11.23
C GLU A 38 20.66 4.15 10.21
N GLY A 39 20.60 4.85 9.09
CA GLY A 39 21.59 4.83 8.02
C GLY A 39 20.99 4.50 6.65
N ASP A 40 21.39 5.25 5.62
CA ASP A 40 20.89 5.09 4.25
C ASP A 40 21.17 3.69 3.67
N GLN A 41 22.24 3.03 4.14
CA GLN A 41 22.59 1.67 3.74
C GLN A 41 21.52 0.62 4.11
N TYR A 42 20.68 0.91 5.10
CA TYR A 42 19.60 0.00 5.53
C TYR A 42 18.26 0.32 4.86
N ALA A 43 18.13 1.49 4.21
CA ALA A 43 16.88 1.92 3.58
C ALA A 43 16.39 0.93 2.50
N SER A 44 17.33 0.27 1.80
CA SER A 44 17.02 -0.73 0.77
C SER A 44 16.32 -1.97 1.30
N MET A 45 16.44 -2.27 2.62
CA MET A 45 15.77 -3.40 3.26
C MET A 45 14.27 -3.17 3.43
N PHE A 46 13.80 -1.94 3.39
CA PHE A 46 12.41 -1.55 3.65
C PHE A 46 11.70 -1.11 2.38
N TYR A 47 10.39 -1.33 2.32
CA TYR A 47 9.55 -0.81 1.22
C TYR A 47 9.43 0.71 1.25
N ASN A 48 9.38 1.26 2.46
CA ASN A 48 9.26 2.68 2.70
C ASN A 48 10.21 3.08 3.84
N PRO A 49 10.98 4.18 3.72
CA PRO A 49 11.83 4.69 4.79
C PRO A 49 11.11 4.90 6.13
N SER A 50 9.80 5.14 6.13
CA SER A 50 9.01 5.25 7.37
C SER A 50 8.97 3.96 8.18
N GLN A 51 9.16 2.79 7.55
CA GLN A 51 9.19 1.48 8.22
C GLN A 51 10.49 1.22 8.98
N MET A 52 11.51 2.04 8.75
CA MET A 52 12.75 2.02 9.53
C MET A 52 12.52 2.46 10.99
N LYS A 53 11.37 3.04 11.31
CA LYS A 53 11.07 3.60 12.62
C LYS A 53 9.69 3.20 13.12
N LEU A 54 9.69 2.56 14.27
CA LEU A 54 8.51 2.17 15.03
C LEU A 54 8.32 3.16 16.17
N ASN A 55 7.22 3.90 16.17
CA ASN A 55 6.88 4.88 17.20
C ASN A 55 5.68 4.36 18.01
N ASN A 56 5.59 4.83 19.26
CA ASN A 56 4.46 4.54 20.15
C ASN A 56 4.26 3.03 20.38
N ILE A 57 5.35 2.32 20.65
CA ILE A 57 5.30 0.90 21.00
C ILE A 57 4.51 0.77 22.29
N SER A 58 3.47 -0.05 22.27
CA SER A 58 2.62 -0.27 23.43
C SER A 58 3.39 -0.96 24.56
N THR A 59 3.20 -0.53 25.80
CA THR A 59 3.81 -1.18 26.99
C THR A 59 3.32 -2.62 27.18
N ALA A 60 2.25 -3.04 26.52
CA ALA A 60 1.78 -4.42 26.52
C ALA A 60 2.56 -5.31 25.55
N GLU A 61 3.19 -4.74 24.53
CA GLU A 61 3.94 -5.48 23.52
C GLU A 61 5.30 -5.90 24.08
N LYS A 62 5.67 -7.15 23.78
CA LYS A 62 6.98 -7.72 24.07
C LYS A 62 7.75 -8.12 22.82
N GLU A 63 7.09 -8.08 21.68
CA GLU A 63 7.64 -8.35 20.38
C GLU A 63 7.72 -7.06 19.57
N ILE A 64 8.90 -6.73 19.07
CA ILE A 64 9.14 -5.58 18.22
C ILE A 64 9.60 -6.10 16.87
N ASN A 65 8.77 -5.96 15.86
CA ASN A 65 9.00 -6.53 14.54
C ASN A 65 9.17 -5.42 13.50
N PHE A 66 10.34 -5.37 12.86
CA PHE A 66 10.57 -4.55 11.67
C PHE A 66 10.13 -5.33 10.44
N SER A 67 9.24 -4.75 9.64
CA SER A 67 8.80 -5.36 8.37
C SER A 67 9.79 -5.01 7.26
N VAL A 68 10.49 -6.01 6.73
CA VAL A 68 11.49 -5.86 5.67
C VAL A 68 11.04 -6.51 4.36
N LYS A 69 11.67 -6.14 3.26
CA LYS A 69 11.40 -6.71 1.92
C LYS A 69 11.72 -8.19 1.85
N SER A 70 12.88 -8.58 2.36
CA SER A 70 13.36 -9.96 2.40
C SER A 70 14.38 -10.12 3.51
N LEU A 71 14.35 -11.27 4.19
CA LEU A 71 15.37 -11.64 5.19
C LEU A 71 16.75 -11.86 4.55
N MET A 72 16.81 -12.16 3.25
CA MET A 72 18.06 -12.29 2.51
C MET A 72 18.81 -10.96 2.32
N LEU A 73 18.12 -9.83 2.51
CA LEU A 73 18.72 -8.50 2.45
C LEU A 73 19.31 -8.04 3.77
N LEU A 74 19.13 -8.84 4.85
CA LEU A 74 19.69 -8.49 6.14
C LEU A 74 21.22 -8.60 6.11
N PRO A 75 21.94 -7.53 6.46
CA PRO A 75 23.37 -7.63 6.69
C PRO A 75 23.64 -8.50 7.94
N ASP A 76 24.84 -9.04 8.02
CA ASP A 76 25.27 -9.89 9.15
C ASP A 76 25.05 -9.23 10.52
N ARG A 77 25.09 -7.89 10.54
CA ARG A 77 24.90 -7.12 11.77
C ARG A 77 24.15 -5.83 11.50
N ILE A 78 23.17 -5.53 12.35
CA ILE A 78 22.31 -4.35 12.25
C ILE A 78 22.27 -3.66 13.61
N PRO A 79 22.59 -2.36 13.73
CA PRO A 79 22.34 -1.58 14.93
C PRO A 79 20.87 -1.20 15.03
N VAL A 80 20.21 -1.59 16.11
CA VAL A 80 18.86 -1.13 16.44
C VAL A 80 18.93 -0.15 17.59
N PHE A 81 18.32 1.00 17.42
CA PHE A 81 18.24 2.06 18.42
C PHE A 81 16.85 2.07 19.06
N PHE A 82 16.81 2.50 20.32
CA PHE A 82 15.60 2.49 21.13
C PHE A 82 15.40 3.82 21.86
N THR A 83 14.16 4.26 21.92
CA THR A 83 13.69 5.23 22.93
C THR A 83 13.22 4.42 24.13
N LEU A 84 13.75 4.71 25.29
CA LEU A 84 13.45 4.01 26.54
C LEU A 84 12.73 4.96 27.50
N SER A 85 12.02 4.40 28.49
CA SER A 85 11.54 5.14 29.66
C SER A 85 12.67 5.90 30.31
N LYS A 86 12.35 7.02 30.95
CA LYS A 86 13.32 7.94 31.54
C LYS A 86 14.31 7.25 32.49
N GLY A 87 15.60 7.36 32.16
CA GLY A 87 16.67 6.78 32.97
C GLY A 87 16.85 5.27 32.92
N ALA A 88 16.02 4.56 32.15
CA ALA A 88 16.16 3.12 31.94
C ALA A 88 17.41 2.80 31.09
N THR A 89 17.94 1.60 31.26
CA THR A 89 19.09 1.05 30.50
C THR A 89 18.68 -0.22 29.76
N ILE A 90 19.39 -0.55 28.68
CA ILE A 90 19.10 -1.73 27.85
C ILE A 90 20.34 -2.57 27.58
N GLU A 91 20.17 -3.88 27.56
CA GLU A 91 21.21 -4.86 27.22
C GLU A 91 20.62 -5.89 26.22
N PRO A 92 21.25 -6.13 25.06
CA PRO A 92 22.46 -5.49 24.51
C PRO A 92 22.37 -3.96 24.45
N ALA A 93 23.53 -3.28 24.43
CA ALA A 93 23.57 -1.81 24.49
C ALA A 93 22.80 -1.16 23.32
N ASN A 94 22.15 -0.04 23.62
CA ASN A 94 21.38 0.73 22.63
C ASN A 94 22.26 1.09 21.43
N GLY A 95 21.82 0.75 20.20
CA GLY A 95 22.55 0.96 18.96
C GLY A 95 23.75 0.03 18.77
N SER A 96 23.93 -1.01 19.61
CA SER A 96 24.94 -2.04 19.35
C SER A 96 24.53 -2.94 18.19
N GLU A 97 25.51 -3.32 17.38
CA GLU A 97 25.30 -4.20 16.22
C GLU A 97 25.01 -5.63 16.69
N GLN A 98 23.88 -6.19 16.26
CA GLN A 98 23.44 -7.54 16.57
C GLN A 98 23.20 -8.34 15.28
N ASP A 99 23.31 -9.66 15.37
CA ASP A 99 22.97 -10.60 14.30
C ASP A 99 21.48 -10.96 14.42
N PHE A 100 20.71 -10.54 13.42
CA PHE A 100 19.27 -10.86 13.27
C PHE A 100 19.04 -11.94 12.20
N THR A 101 20.08 -12.39 11.51
CA THR A 101 19.95 -13.43 10.46
C THR A 101 19.65 -14.80 11.06
N SER A 102 20.08 -15.00 12.32
CA SER A 102 19.83 -16.23 13.08
C SER A 102 18.51 -16.24 13.84
N GLY A 103 17.72 -15.16 13.77
CA GLY A 103 16.42 -15.01 14.42
C GLY A 103 16.33 -13.82 15.36
N PRO A 104 15.28 -13.77 16.21
CA PRO A 104 15.05 -12.67 17.12
C PRO A 104 16.15 -12.47 18.15
N VAL A 105 16.50 -11.22 18.45
CA VAL A 105 17.42 -10.85 19.52
C VAL A 105 16.63 -10.38 20.74
N THR A 106 16.96 -10.94 21.91
CA THR A 106 16.34 -10.56 23.17
C THR A 106 17.06 -9.38 23.80
N TYR A 107 16.34 -8.29 24.05
CA TYR A 107 16.81 -7.13 24.79
C TYR A 107 16.17 -7.09 26.18
N THR A 108 16.97 -6.74 27.18
CA THR A 108 16.50 -6.57 28.56
C THR A 108 16.60 -5.11 28.94
N VAL A 109 15.48 -4.48 29.24
CA VAL A 109 15.41 -3.11 29.76
C VAL A 109 15.33 -3.16 31.27
N THR A 110 16.18 -2.35 31.92
CA THR A 110 16.23 -2.20 33.37
C THR A 110 15.84 -0.78 33.76
N SER A 111 14.93 -0.63 34.72
CA SER A 111 14.47 0.67 35.23
C SER A 111 15.62 1.50 35.85
N GLN A 112 15.40 2.80 35.99
CA GLN A 112 16.40 3.70 36.58
C GLN A 112 16.77 3.32 38.02
N ASP A 113 15.83 2.82 38.82
CA ASP A 113 16.07 2.34 40.18
C ASP A 113 16.72 0.94 40.23
N GLY A 114 16.85 0.26 39.10
CA GLY A 114 17.43 -1.09 38.97
C GLY A 114 16.53 -2.22 39.47
N ALA A 115 15.33 -1.92 39.98
CA ALA A 115 14.47 -2.92 40.62
C ALA A 115 13.62 -3.71 39.63
N TRP A 116 13.33 -3.14 38.47
CA TRP A 116 12.42 -3.73 37.47
C TRP A 116 13.17 -4.05 36.18
N LYS A 117 12.82 -5.19 35.59
CA LYS A 117 13.35 -5.62 34.29
C LYS A 117 12.26 -6.14 33.39
N ARG A 118 12.35 -5.79 32.09
CA ARG A 118 11.47 -6.28 31.06
C ARG A 118 12.28 -6.78 29.88
N GLN A 119 11.86 -7.90 29.30
CA GLN A 119 12.47 -8.47 28.10
C GLN A 119 11.60 -8.21 26.87
N TYR A 120 12.25 -7.86 25.79
CA TYR A 120 11.67 -7.63 24.48
C TYR A 120 12.37 -8.53 23.46
N SER A 121 11.58 -9.14 22.59
CA SER A 121 12.05 -9.88 21.43
C SER A 121 12.03 -8.95 20.22
N VAL A 122 13.19 -8.62 19.68
CA VAL A 122 13.30 -7.76 18.49
C VAL A 122 13.66 -8.61 17.30
N ALA A 123 12.90 -8.47 16.21
CA ALA A 123 13.10 -9.26 15.00
C ALA A 123 12.87 -8.42 13.73
N PHE A 124 13.46 -8.89 12.63
CA PHE A 124 13.09 -8.51 11.29
C PHE A 124 12.24 -9.65 10.72
N LYS A 125 11.07 -9.29 10.16
CA LYS A 125 10.16 -10.24 9.51
C LYS A 125 9.93 -9.78 8.08
N GLU A 126 9.85 -10.70 7.16
CA GLU A 126 9.42 -10.36 5.82
C GLU A 126 8.02 -9.78 5.88
N ALA A 127 7.83 -8.64 5.22
CA ALA A 127 6.50 -8.10 5.05
C ALA A 127 5.68 -9.14 4.27
N THR A 128 4.69 -9.70 4.94
CA THR A 128 3.80 -10.66 4.28
C THR A 128 3.11 -9.93 3.14
N MET A 129 3.36 -10.35 1.91
CA MET A 129 2.60 -9.85 0.78
C MET A 129 1.16 -10.30 0.97
N PRO A 130 0.17 -9.41 0.75
CA PRO A 130 -1.22 -9.79 0.85
C PRO A 130 -1.52 -10.87 -0.19
N THR A 131 -2.44 -11.72 0.16
CA THR A 131 -2.86 -12.92 -0.55
C THR A 131 -2.77 -12.82 -2.08
N TYR A 132 -2.33 -13.88 -2.71
CA TYR A 132 -2.41 -14.09 -4.16
C TYR A 132 -3.83 -14.43 -4.64
N LYS A 133 -4.79 -14.56 -3.74
CA LYS A 133 -6.21 -14.74 -4.02
C LYS A 133 -6.97 -13.47 -3.70
N TYR A 134 -7.77 -12.99 -4.62
CA TYR A 134 -8.51 -11.74 -4.53
C TYR A 134 -9.99 -12.03 -4.75
N SER A 135 -10.72 -12.15 -3.64
CA SER A 135 -12.16 -12.45 -3.59
C SER A 135 -13.05 -11.23 -3.59
N PHE A 136 -12.48 -10.01 -3.49
CA PHE A 136 -13.19 -8.72 -3.48
C PHE A 136 -14.30 -8.58 -2.43
N GLU A 137 -14.26 -9.37 -1.38
CA GLU A 137 -15.22 -9.29 -0.27
C GLU A 137 -15.06 -8.02 0.55
N ASN A 138 -13.85 -7.44 0.56
CA ASN A 138 -13.51 -6.32 1.42
C ASN A 138 -13.54 -5.00 0.65
N TYR A 139 -14.41 -4.11 1.07
CA TYR A 139 -14.48 -2.75 0.56
C TYR A 139 -14.95 -1.79 1.67
N GLU A 140 -14.74 -0.52 1.42
CA GLU A 140 -15.31 0.56 2.22
C GLU A 140 -16.03 1.55 1.33
N THR A 141 -17.02 2.23 1.88
CA THR A 141 -17.64 3.38 1.25
C THR A 141 -16.87 4.63 1.63
N VAL A 142 -16.34 5.32 0.64
CA VAL A 142 -15.56 6.55 0.79
C VAL A 142 -16.35 7.72 0.23
N GLU A 143 -16.32 8.85 0.93
CA GLU A 143 -16.82 10.11 0.43
C GLU A 143 -15.72 10.83 -0.38
N GLY A 144 -15.99 11.03 -1.65
CA GLY A 144 -15.13 11.77 -2.56
C GLY A 144 -15.53 13.23 -2.71
N LEU A 145 -15.15 13.85 -3.82
CA LEU A 145 -15.49 15.24 -4.12
C LEU A 145 -17.01 15.46 -4.18
N ASN A 146 -17.46 16.58 -3.65
CA ASN A 146 -18.87 17.01 -3.65
C ASN A 146 -19.84 16.06 -2.95
N GLY A 147 -19.37 15.26 -1.99
CA GLY A 147 -20.20 14.33 -1.25
C GLY A 147 -20.61 13.07 -2.02
N HIS A 148 -19.97 12.81 -3.17
CA HIS A 148 -20.19 11.58 -3.92
C HIS A 148 -19.58 10.39 -3.20
N LEU A 149 -20.36 9.33 -3.04
CA LEU A 149 -19.90 8.10 -2.41
C LEU A 149 -19.37 7.12 -3.48
N TYR A 150 -18.33 6.38 -3.15
CA TYR A 150 -17.81 5.30 -3.97
C TYR A 150 -17.21 4.18 -3.12
N HIS A 151 -17.05 2.99 -3.71
CA HIS A 151 -16.40 1.86 -3.07
C HIS A 151 -14.89 1.87 -3.34
N ASN A 152 -14.11 1.68 -2.28
CA ASN A 152 -12.68 1.46 -2.34
C ASN A 152 -12.37 0.06 -1.81
N PHE A 153 -11.75 -0.78 -2.65
CA PHE A 153 -11.44 -2.17 -2.31
C PHE A 153 -10.11 -2.28 -1.59
N PHE A 154 -10.01 -3.24 -0.70
CA PHE A 154 -8.79 -3.55 0.03
C PHE A 154 -8.69 -5.05 0.32
N GLU A 155 -7.48 -5.52 0.61
CA GLU A 155 -7.23 -6.88 1.06
C GLU A 155 -6.95 -6.91 2.56
N LEU A 156 -7.02 -8.11 3.13
CA LEU A 156 -6.55 -8.39 4.48
C LEU A 156 -5.30 -9.27 4.40
N ASP A 157 -4.28 -8.94 5.16
CA ASP A 157 -3.11 -9.81 5.33
C ASP A 157 -3.44 -11.02 6.22
N SER A 158 -2.47 -11.89 6.43
CA SER A 158 -2.63 -13.09 7.26
C SER A 158 -2.93 -12.80 8.73
N GLU A 159 -2.71 -11.58 9.19
CA GLU A 159 -3.00 -11.11 10.55
C GLU A 159 -4.35 -10.39 10.64
N GLY A 160 -5.04 -10.21 9.50
CA GLY A 160 -6.30 -9.49 9.39
C GLY A 160 -6.14 -7.98 9.29
N ASN A 161 -4.93 -7.46 9.07
CA ASN A 161 -4.71 -6.05 8.85
C ASN A 161 -5.07 -5.66 7.43
N ARG A 162 -5.58 -4.44 7.28
CA ARG A 162 -5.94 -3.89 5.97
C ARG A 162 -4.72 -3.55 5.12
N VAL A 163 -4.74 -4.01 3.88
CA VAL A 163 -3.74 -3.72 2.86
C VAL A 163 -4.40 -3.08 1.64
N ASN A 164 -4.03 -1.84 1.33
CA ASN A 164 -4.59 -1.09 0.20
C ASN A 164 -3.73 -1.31 -1.05
N ILE A 165 -4.12 -2.25 -1.88
CA ILE A 165 -3.44 -2.56 -3.15
C ILE A 165 -4.23 -2.11 -4.36
N TRP A 166 -5.55 -1.97 -4.22
CA TRP A 166 -6.47 -1.66 -5.32
C TRP A 166 -6.69 -0.16 -5.47
N ALA A 167 -6.84 0.25 -6.70
CA ALA A 167 -7.27 1.59 -7.08
C ALA A 167 -8.19 1.54 -8.29
N SER A 168 -9.00 2.58 -8.47
CA SER A 168 -9.88 2.74 -9.63
C SER A 168 -9.89 4.19 -10.11
N GLY A 169 -10.35 4.41 -11.34
CA GLY A 169 -10.57 5.74 -11.89
C GLY A 169 -11.81 6.47 -11.34
N THR A 170 -12.58 5.82 -10.47
CA THR A 170 -13.82 6.39 -9.92
C THR A 170 -13.63 7.77 -9.28
N PRO A 171 -12.57 8.04 -8.47
CA PRO A 171 -12.34 9.37 -7.92
C PRO A 171 -12.23 10.48 -8.99
N GLY A 172 -11.72 10.14 -10.16
CA GLY A 172 -11.69 11.06 -11.31
C GLY A 172 -13.07 11.20 -11.99
N ALA A 173 -13.79 10.10 -12.14
CA ALA A 173 -15.11 10.09 -12.80
C ALA A 173 -16.15 10.89 -12.02
N ILE A 174 -16.14 10.89 -10.69
CA ILE A 174 -17.08 11.66 -9.87
C ILE A 174 -16.92 13.17 -10.00
N MET A 175 -15.78 13.67 -10.50
CA MET A 175 -15.56 15.10 -10.72
C MET A 175 -16.51 15.69 -11.77
N THR A 176 -16.99 14.87 -12.71
CA THR A 176 -17.81 15.28 -13.85
C THR A 176 -19.26 14.79 -13.75
N LYS A 177 -19.60 14.02 -12.71
CA LYS A 177 -20.89 13.35 -12.55
C LYS A 177 -21.76 13.97 -11.47
N THR A 178 -23.04 13.60 -11.51
CA THR A 178 -24.05 13.99 -10.52
C THR A 178 -24.50 12.81 -9.65
N ASN A 179 -23.96 11.61 -9.86
CA ASN A 179 -24.30 10.40 -9.11
C ASN A 179 -23.73 10.48 -7.70
N SER A 180 -24.52 10.13 -6.71
CA SER A 180 -24.15 10.24 -5.30
C SER A 180 -23.94 8.90 -4.59
N GLN A 181 -24.46 7.80 -5.14
CA GLN A 181 -24.38 6.48 -4.52
C GLN A 181 -23.26 5.61 -5.13
N PRO A 182 -22.64 4.72 -4.35
CA PRO A 182 -21.53 3.89 -4.84
C PRO A 182 -21.91 3.03 -6.06
N GLU A 183 -23.10 2.45 -6.08
CA GLU A 183 -23.57 1.55 -7.14
C GLU A 183 -23.86 2.30 -8.46
N GLN A 184 -23.85 3.62 -8.42
CA GLN A 184 -24.00 4.48 -9.61
C GLN A 184 -22.64 4.88 -10.19
N GLN A 185 -21.54 4.47 -9.57
CA GLN A 185 -20.18 4.77 -10.03
C GLN A 185 -19.68 3.76 -11.07
N PRO A 186 -18.61 4.08 -11.82
CA PRO A 186 -18.05 3.15 -12.79
C PRO A 186 -17.51 1.85 -12.18
N THR A 187 -17.08 1.88 -10.91
CA THR A 187 -16.50 0.73 -10.20
C THR A 187 -17.16 0.61 -8.83
N PHE A 188 -17.79 -0.51 -8.56
CA PHE A 188 -18.46 -0.74 -7.28
C PHE A 188 -18.51 -2.23 -6.92
N SER A 189 -18.70 -2.53 -5.62
CA SER A 189 -18.93 -3.88 -5.11
C SER A 189 -20.37 -4.31 -5.36
N THR A 190 -20.56 -5.54 -5.82
CA THR A 190 -21.87 -6.13 -6.10
C THR A 190 -22.09 -7.40 -5.27
N GLU A 191 -23.33 -7.70 -4.95
CA GLU A 191 -23.73 -8.98 -4.29
C GLU A 191 -23.85 -10.14 -5.30
N ASP A 192 -23.76 -9.85 -6.61
CA ASP A 192 -23.76 -10.84 -7.67
C ASP A 192 -22.31 -11.27 -7.98
N GLY A 193 -21.59 -11.81 -6.97
CA GLY A 193 -20.27 -12.43 -7.13
C GLY A 193 -20.37 -13.88 -7.64
N TYR A 194 -19.24 -14.44 -8.06
CA TYR A 194 -19.11 -15.88 -8.31
C TYR A 194 -19.20 -16.63 -6.97
N GLN A 195 -18.53 -16.10 -5.97
CA GLN A 195 -18.64 -16.52 -4.58
C GLN A 195 -18.83 -15.23 -3.72
N GLY A 196 -19.90 -15.13 -2.95
CA GLY A 196 -20.13 -13.95 -2.10
C GLY A 196 -20.30 -12.67 -2.93
N ARG A 197 -19.38 -11.72 -2.76
CA ARG A 197 -19.36 -10.43 -3.46
C ARG A 197 -18.34 -10.44 -4.58
N GLY A 198 -18.57 -9.57 -5.55
CA GLY A 198 -17.61 -9.35 -6.64
C GLY A 198 -17.50 -7.86 -6.98
N VAL A 199 -16.79 -7.55 -8.04
CA VAL A 199 -16.62 -6.20 -8.57
C VAL A 199 -17.42 -6.02 -9.85
N CYS A 200 -18.21 -4.95 -9.92
CA CYS A 200 -18.85 -4.50 -11.14
C CYS A 200 -18.09 -3.29 -11.71
N LEU A 201 -17.69 -3.40 -12.96
CA LEU A 201 -17.03 -2.37 -13.74
C LEU A 201 -17.96 -1.98 -14.89
N ASN A 202 -18.39 -0.72 -14.95
CA ASN A 202 -19.36 -0.25 -15.92
C ASN A 202 -18.86 1.00 -16.64
N THR A 203 -18.88 0.98 -17.98
CA THR A 203 -18.55 2.14 -18.81
C THR A 203 -19.75 3.09 -18.84
N GLN A 204 -19.54 4.31 -18.42
CA GLN A 204 -20.58 5.31 -18.24
C GLN A 204 -20.24 6.60 -18.99
N SER A 205 -21.27 7.43 -19.26
CA SER A 205 -21.06 8.80 -19.72
C SER A 205 -20.35 9.61 -18.62
N ALA A 206 -19.34 10.37 -19.01
CA ALA A 206 -18.70 11.36 -18.13
C ALA A 206 -19.51 12.68 -18.04
N GLY A 207 -20.69 12.74 -18.70
CA GLY A 207 -21.58 13.89 -18.71
C GLY A 207 -21.09 15.07 -19.54
N PRO A 208 -21.83 16.16 -19.56
CA PRO A 208 -21.55 17.32 -20.45
C PRO A 208 -20.15 17.94 -20.19
N LEU A 209 -19.69 17.94 -18.96
CA LEU A 209 -18.36 18.47 -18.64
C LEU A 209 -17.26 17.56 -19.20
N GLY A 210 -17.41 16.22 -19.08
CA GLY A 210 -16.50 15.27 -19.68
C GLY A 210 -16.47 15.38 -21.21
N GLU A 211 -17.62 15.51 -21.86
CA GLU A 211 -17.72 15.72 -23.28
C GLU A 211 -17.01 17.02 -23.73
N TRP A 212 -17.20 18.10 -22.99
CA TRP A 212 -16.53 19.38 -23.28
C TRP A 212 -15.00 19.27 -23.13
N MET A 213 -14.54 18.41 -22.22
CA MET A 213 -13.10 18.14 -21.99
C MET A 213 -12.54 17.10 -22.96
N HIS A 214 -13.28 16.62 -23.95
CA HIS A 214 -12.91 15.49 -24.83
C HIS A 214 -12.63 14.19 -24.07
N LYS A 215 -13.32 13.97 -22.95
CA LYS A 215 -13.29 12.77 -22.11
C LYS A 215 -14.71 12.25 -21.91
N PRO A 216 -15.38 11.81 -22.98
CA PRO A 216 -16.83 11.61 -22.97
C PRO A 216 -17.31 10.41 -22.16
N ILE A 217 -16.45 9.43 -21.95
CA ILE A 217 -16.76 8.23 -21.16
C ILE A 217 -15.82 8.05 -19.98
N ALA A 218 -16.29 7.34 -18.98
CA ALA A 218 -15.51 6.81 -17.88
C ALA A 218 -15.70 5.29 -17.88
N ALA A 219 -14.68 4.55 -18.32
CA ALA A 219 -14.68 3.11 -18.21
C ALA A 219 -14.52 2.69 -16.74
N GLY A 220 -15.34 1.74 -16.28
CA GLY A 220 -15.13 1.09 -15.01
C GLY A 220 -13.80 0.33 -15.06
N ASN A 221 -12.95 0.55 -14.08
CA ASN A 221 -11.67 -0.12 -13.99
C ASN A 221 -11.29 -0.38 -12.53
N LEU A 222 -10.51 -1.44 -12.33
CA LEU A 222 -9.87 -1.76 -11.07
C LEU A 222 -8.45 -2.24 -11.37
N PHE A 223 -7.47 -1.75 -10.61
CA PHE A 223 -6.08 -2.12 -10.85
C PHE A 223 -5.24 -2.09 -9.57
N MET A 224 -4.17 -2.86 -9.55
CA MET A 224 -3.16 -2.75 -8.50
C MET A 224 -2.30 -1.52 -8.75
N GLY A 225 -2.28 -0.62 -7.77
CA GLY A 225 -1.51 0.61 -7.88
C GLY A 225 -2.07 1.77 -7.08
N ARG A 226 -2.01 2.95 -7.66
CA ARG A 226 -2.55 4.21 -7.10
C ARG A 226 -3.27 5.01 -8.18
N PHE A 227 -4.29 5.74 -7.78
CA PHE A 227 -4.93 6.74 -8.63
C PHE A 227 -4.61 8.15 -8.12
N ILE A 228 -3.98 8.97 -8.98
CA ILE A 228 -3.49 10.31 -8.67
C ILE A 228 -4.52 11.32 -9.19
N VAL A 229 -5.46 11.71 -8.34
CA VAL A 229 -6.61 12.56 -8.71
C VAL A 229 -6.18 13.90 -9.31
N GLU A 230 -5.10 14.48 -8.80
CA GLU A 230 -4.57 15.78 -9.23
C GLU A 230 -4.16 15.80 -10.71
N LYS A 231 -3.80 14.64 -11.25
CA LYS A 231 -3.41 14.50 -12.67
C LYS A 231 -4.57 14.34 -13.63
N VAL A 232 -5.78 14.02 -13.16
CA VAL A 232 -6.95 13.73 -14.02
C VAL A 232 -7.24 14.84 -15.01
N LEU A 233 -7.11 16.10 -14.59
CA LEU A 233 -7.43 17.26 -15.45
C LEU A 233 -6.27 17.64 -16.38
N THR A 234 -5.04 17.39 -15.99
CA THR A 234 -3.83 17.82 -16.74
C THR A 234 -3.31 16.73 -17.66
N ASP A 235 -3.22 15.49 -17.17
CA ASP A 235 -2.73 14.33 -17.91
C ASP A 235 -3.40 13.06 -17.36
N ALA A 236 -4.56 12.70 -17.94
CA ALA A 236 -5.37 11.58 -17.46
C ALA A 236 -4.64 10.22 -17.54
N LEU A 237 -3.75 10.03 -18.51
CA LEU A 237 -2.97 8.80 -18.64
C LEU A 237 -1.94 8.65 -17.52
N GLN A 238 -1.45 9.75 -16.97
CA GLN A 238 -0.55 9.77 -15.80
C GLN A 238 -1.30 9.72 -14.46
N ALA A 239 -2.63 9.71 -14.46
CA ALA A 239 -3.41 9.57 -13.24
C ALA A 239 -3.40 8.13 -12.70
N THR A 240 -3.21 7.14 -13.55
CA THR A 240 -3.11 5.73 -13.15
C THR A 240 -1.64 5.34 -12.98
N GLN A 241 -1.19 5.17 -11.75
CA GLN A 241 0.14 4.66 -11.42
C GLN A 241 0.00 3.18 -11.07
N PHE A 242 0.52 2.32 -11.96
CA PHE A 242 0.38 0.87 -11.85
C PHE A 242 1.50 0.23 -11.06
N GLY A 243 1.17 -0.82 -10.32
CA GLY A 243 2.11 -1.77 -9.75
C GLY A 243 2.25 -1.70 -8.24
N ARG A 244 2.53 -2.88 -7.70
CA ARG A 244 2.90 -3.13 -6.31
C ARG A 244 4.10 -4.06 -6.26
N PRO A 245 5.01 -3.90 -5.30
CA PRO A 245 6.14 -4.79 -5.13
C PRO A 245 5.70 -6.23 -4.98
N ILE A 246 6.48 -7.14 -5.56
CA ILE A 246 6.25 -8.58 -5.51
C ILE A 246 7.59 -9.31 -5.34
N ASP A 247 7.59 -10.38 -4.59
CA ASP A 247 8.76 -11.18 -4.20
C ASP A 247 8.85 -12.53 -4.89
N ARG A 248 7.87 -12.86 -5.73
CA ARG A 248 7.80 -14.11 -6.49
C ARG A 248 7.55 -13.84 -7.97
N GLU A 249 8.05 -14.72 -8.80
CA GLU A 249 7.80 -14.69 -10.23
C GLU A 249 6.42 -15.23 -10.55
N PRO A 250 5.53 -14.44 -11.21
CA PRO A 250 4.20 -14.91 -11.53
C PRO A 250 4.22 -15.76 -12.81
N VAL A 251 3.42 -16.84 -12.80
CA VAL A 251 3.28 -17.80 -13.93
C VAL A 251 1.99 -17.58 -14.69
N ARG A 252 0.87 -17.42 -13.97
CA ARG A 252 -0.45 -17.22 -14.60
C ARG A 252 -1.40 -16.43 -13.71
N ILE A 253 -2.42 -15.88 -14.34
CA ILE A 253 -3.61 -15.33 -13.68
C ILE A 253 -4.82 -16.13 -14.06
N THR A 254 -5.77 -16.29 -13.15
CA THR A 254 -7.07 -16.92 -13.40
C THR A 254 -8.13 -16.23 -12.57
N GLY A 255 -9.39 -16.44 -12.88
CA GLY A 255 -10.54 -15.91 -12.16
C GLY A 255 -11.82 -16.13 -12.93
N TYR A 256 -12.88 -15.45 -12.50
CA TYR A 256 -14.19 -15.55 -13.13
C TYR A 256 -14.69 -14.18 -13.57
N TYR A 257 -15.40 -14.16 -14.70
CA TYR A 257 -15.99 -12.94 -15.25
C TYR A 257 -17.37 -13.18 -15.83
N LYS A 258 -18.15 -12.11 -15.93
CA LYS A 258 -19.29 -11.94 -16.85
C LYS A 258 -19.05 -10.66 -17.62
N TYR A 259 -19.43 -10.63 -18.88
CA TYR A 259 -19.26 -9.43 -19.71
C TYR A 259 -20.43 -9.20 -20.65
N LYS A 260 -20.88 -7.96 -20.68
CA LYS A 260 -21.90 -7.47 -21.60
C LYS A 260 -21.43 -6.19 -22.27
N PRO A 261 -21.16 -6.18 -23.58
CA PRO A 261 -20.84 -4.94 -24.30
C PRO A 261 -22.01 -3.98 -24.35
N GLY A 262 -21.74 -2.69 -24.31
CA GLY A 262 -22.73 -1.65 -24.55
C GLY A 262 -23.21 -1.66 -26.01
N PRO A 263 -24.38 -1.04 -26.29
CA PRO A 263 -25.03 -1.15 -27.60
C PRO A 263 -24.34 -0.39 -28.72
N LYS A 264 -23.53 0.62 -28.40
CA LYS A 264 -22.91 1.51 -29.40
C LYS A 264 -21.48 1.87 -28.99
N PHE A 265 -20.52 1.46 -29.78
CA PHE A 265 -19.14 1.89 -29.63
C PHE A 265 -18.97 3.32 -30.19
N THR A 266 -18.37 4.19 -29.38
CA THR A 266 -18.03 5.55 -29.78
C THR A 266 -16.54 5.82 -29.63
N ASN A 267 -15.99 6.64 -30.52
CA ASN A 267 -14.64 7.17 -30.37
C ASN A 267 -14.61 8.37 -29.38
N ALA A 268 -13.41 8.92 -29.15
CA ALA A 268 -13.23 10.05 -28.25
C ALA A 268 -14.01 11.33 -28.61
N GLU A 269 -14.43 11.48 -29.87
CA GLU A 269 -15.30 12.58 -30.33
C GLU A 269 -16.79 12.24 -30.24
N MET A 270 -17.18 11.18 -29.51
CA MET A 270 -18.55 10.70 -29.39
C MET A 270 -19.21 10.25 -30.71
N LYS A 271 -18.43 10.01 -31.75
CA LYS A 271 -18.93 9.47 -32.99
C LYS A 271 -19.04 7.96 -32.92
N GLU A 272 -20.22 7.44 -33.28
CA GLU A 272 -20.42 6.00 -33.40
C GLU A 272 -19.46 5.42 -34.45
N VAL A 273 -18.85 4.29 -34.13
CA VAL A 273 -18.01 3.51 -35.04
C VAL A 273 -18.83 2.29 -35.48
N PRO A 274 -19.49 2.33 -36.64
CA PRO A 274 -20.39 1.28 -37.08
C PRO A 274 -19.68 -0.09 -37.17
N GLY A 275 -20.34 -1.12 -36.63
CA GLY A 275 -19.82 -2.50 -36.69
C GLY A 275 -18.74 -2.81 -35.67
N ARG A 276 -18.27 -1.85 -34.88
CA ARG A 276 -17.38 -2.09 -33.75
C ARG A 276 -18.18 -2.43 -32.50
N VAL A 277 -17.81 -3.54 -31.85
CA VAL A 277 -18.35 -3.96 -30.55
C VAL A 277 -17.28 -3.67 -29.52
N ASP A 278 -17.68 -3.19 -28.34
CA ASP A 278 -16.75 -2.95 -27.24
C ASP A 278 -16.25 -4.28 -26.64
N GLU A 279 -15.04 -4.25 -26.13
CA GLU A 279 -14.38 -5.39 -25.49
C GLU A 279 -13.91 -5.00 -24.10
N ALA A 280 -14.06 -5.89 -23.14
CA ALA A 280 -13.41 -5.77 -21.84
C ALA A 280 -11.92 -6.07 -21.95
N SER A 281 -11.18 -5.69 -20.93
CA SER A 281 -9.75 -5.99 -20.82
C SER A 281 -9.41 -6.55 -19.44
N ILE A 282 -8.71 -7.69 -19.42
CA ILE A 282 -8.13 -8.30 -18.22
C ILE A 282 -6.67 -8.63 -18.54
N TYR A 283 -5.73 -8.10 -17.79
CA TYR A 283 -4.32 -8.38 -17.95
C TYR A 283 -3.52 -8.18 -16.68
N ALA A 284 -2.33 -8.74 -16.65
CA ALA A 284 -1.32 -8.48 -15.65
C ALA A 284 0.01 -8.12 -16.31
N VAL A 285 0.80 -7.30 -15.62
CA VAL A 285 2.13 -6.89 -16.06
C VAL A 285 3.10 -7.05 -14.90
N PHE A 286 4.20 -7.73 -15.16
CA PHE A 286 5.34 -7.88 -14.27
C PHE A 286 6.52 -7.11 -14.84
N TYR A 287 7.12 -6.20 -14.05
CA TYR A 287 8.09 -5.26 -14.58
C TYR A 287 9.15 -4.87 -13.53
N ARG A 288 10.33 -4.45 -13.98
CA ARG A 288 11.39 -3.92 -13.11
C ARG A 288 10.95 -2.58 -12.52
N ASN A 289 11.06 -2.44 -11.21
CA ASN A 289 10.63 -1.23 -10.49
C ASN A 289 11.79 -0.25 -10.22
N LYS A 290 12.99 -0.55 -10.72
CA LYS A 290 14.17 0.32 -10.64
C LYS A 290 14.83 0.43 -12.00
N ASP A 291 15.38 1.62 -12.28
CA ASP A 291 16.27 1.84 -13.41
C ASP A 291 17.73 1.46 -13.06
N GLU A 292 18.64 1.63 -14.03
CA GLU A 292 20.07 1.34 -13.86
C GLU A 292 20.77 2.22 -12.79
N ASN A 293 20.14 3.34 -12.41
CA ASN A 293 20.64 4.27 -11.40
C ASN A 293 19.98 4.05 -10.03
N GLY A 294 19.08 3.06 -9.92
CA GLY A 294 18.34 2.76 -8.69
C GLY A 294 17.10 3.64 -8.44
N ASN A 295 16.69 4.47 -9.42
CA ASN A 295 15.48 5.27 -9.29
C ASN A 295 14.22 4.42 -9.47
N ASP A 296 13.16 4.77 -8.74
CA ASP A 296 11.87 4.08 -8.86
C ASP A 296 11.25 4.27 -10.24
N ILE A 297 10.79 3.15 -10.82
CA ILE A 297 10.03 3.09 -12.06
C ILE A 297 8.60 2.70 -11.75
N PHE A 298 7.68 3.48 -12.30
CA PHE A 298 6.24 3.18 -12.29
C PHE A 298 5.72 3.16 -13.72
N LEU A 299 4.75 2.28 -13.98
CA LEU A 299 4.02 2.28 -15.23
C LEU A 299 2.75 3.13 -15.10
N TYR A 300 2.35 3.75 -16.19
CA TYR A 300 1.20 4.63 -16.27
C TYR A 300 0.29 4.23 -17.44
N GLY A 301 -0.86 4.88 -17.60
CA GLY A 301 -1.84 4.56 -18.63
C GLY A 301 -1.33 4.62 -20.06
N ASP A 302 -0.28 5.41 -20.31
CA ASP A 302 0.35 5.55 -21.63
C ASP A 302 1.40 4.46 -21.94
N ASN A 303 1.92 3.76 -20.93
CA ASN A 303 3.04 2.83 -21.13
C ASN A 303 2.91 1.48 -20.42
N VAL A 304 1.80 1.21 -19.73
CA VAL A 304 1.62 -0.03 -18.95
C VAL A 304 1.77 -1.32 -19.77
N LEU A 305 1.54 -1.28 -21.07
CA LEU A 305 1.70 -2.43 -21.98
C LEU A 305 2.90 -2.32 -22.92
N SER A 306 3.62 -1.18 -22.92
CA SER A 306 4.67 -0.90 -23.92
C SER A 306 6.02 -0.47 -23.33
N SER A 307 6.13 -0.33 -22.02
CA SER A 307 7.38 0.09 -21.36
C SER A 307 8.48 -0.95 -21.54
N ASN A 308 9.73 -0.47 -21.72
CA ASN A 308 10.92 -1.30 -21.79
C ASN A 308 11.31 -1.97 -20.45
N TYR A 309 10.65 -1.58 -19.35
CA TYR A 309 10.85 -2.20 -18.04
C TYR A 309 9.97 -3.44 -17.81
N ILE A 310 9.07 -3.73 -18.75
CA ILE A 310 8.21 -4.91 -18.69
C ILE A 310 9.06 -6.16 -18.91
N VAL A 311 8.90 -7.13 -18.03
CA VAL A 311 9.57 -8.44 -18.09
C VAL A 311 8.60 -9.49 -18.61
N LYS A 312 7.40 -9.57 -18.05
CA LYS A 312 6.35 -10.51 -18.49
C LYS A 312 4.98 -9.83 -18.52
N LYS A 313 4.11 -10.34 -19.38
CA LYS A 313 2.70 -9.93 -19.46
C LYS A 313 1.82 -11.18 -19.53
N ALA A 314 0.71 -11.14 -18.82
CA ALA A 314 -0.39 -12.10 -18.98
C ALA A 314 -1.62 -11.33 -19.49
N ILE A 315 -2.09 -11.61 -20.68
CA ILE A 315 -3.22 -10.91 -21.33
C ILE A 315 -4.29 -11.91 -21.68
N VAL A 316 -5.50 -11.73 -21.14
CA VAL A 316 -6.66 -12.50 -21.56
C VAL A 316 -7.08 -12.03 -22.94
N THR A 317 -6.77 -12.85 -23.95
CA THR A 317 -6.89 -12.46 -25.36
C THR A 317 -8.33 -12.46 -25.87
N SER A 318 -9.26 -13.14 -25.17
CA SER A 318 -10.65 -13.22 -25.56
C SER A 318 -11.56 -13.22 -24.32
N LEU A 319 -12.48 -12.26 -24.29
CA LEU A 319 -13.50 -12.12 -23.26
C LEU A 319 -14.88 -12.02 -23.96
N PRO A 320 -15.41 -13.14 -24.49
CA PRO A 320 -16.72 -13.13 -25.14
C PRO A 320 -17.83 -12.68 -24.19
N ALA A 321 -18.85 -12.04 -24.75
CA ALA A 321 -20.03 -11.66 -23.98
C ALA A 321 -20.69 -12.91 -23.38
N THR A 322 -20.98 -12.85 -22.09
CA THR A 322 -21.63 -13.93 -21.33
C THR A 322 -22.35 -13.37 -20.13
N ASP A 323 -23.56 -13.87 -19.86
CA ASP A 323 -24.32 -13.57 -18.66
C ASP A 323 -24.03 -14.58 -17.52
N GLU A 324 -23.27 -15.65 -17.82
CA GLU A 324 -22.87 -16.66 -16.86
C GLU A 324 -21.42 -16.46 -16.41
N TRP A 325 -21.13 -16.76 -15.15
CA TRP A 325 -19.76 -16.73 -14.63
C TRP A 325 -18.88 -17.71 -15.42
N THR A 326 -17.92 -17.15 -16.14
CA THR A 326 -17.02 -17.88 -17.02
C THR A 326 -15.60 -17.72 -16.53
N ARG A 327 -14.86 -18.84 -16.44
CA ARG A 327 -13.45 -18.78 -16.03
C ARG A 327 -12.60 -18.15 -17.13
N PHE A 328 -11.70 -17.27 -16.75
CA PHE A 328 -10.60 -16.78 -17.59
C PHE A 328 -9.26 -17.27 -17.07
N GLU A 329 -8.30 -17.34 -17.96
CA GLU A 329 -6.92 -17.69 -17.65
C GLU A 329 -5.99 -16.99 -18.65
N ALA A 330 -4.81 -16.53 -18.16
CA ALA A 330 -3.72 -16.09 -19.02
C ALA A 330 -2.38 -16.41 -18.36
N PHE A 331 -1.43 -16.87 -19.16
CA PHE A 331 -0.07 -17.14 -18.73
C PHE A 331 0.80 -15.91 -18.91
N PHE A 332 1.79 -15.73 -18.02
CA PHE A 332 2.79 -14.70 -18.18
C PHE A 332 3.80 -15.12 -19.25
N GLU A 333 3.91 -14.31 -20.27
CA GLU A 333 4.85 -14.48 -21.39
C GLU A 333 5.89 -13.36 -21.36
N GLY A 334 7.16 -13.70 -21.53
CA GLY A 334 8.31 -12.78 -21.52
C GLY A 334 9.57 -13.45 -21.03
N ASP A 335 10.52 -12.64 -20.56
CA ASP A 335 11.80 -13.10 -20.03
C ASP A 335 11.66 -13.56 -18.58
N ASP A 336 12.54 -14.47 -18.14
CA ASP A 336 12.57 -14.90 -16.74
C ASP A 336 13.07 -13.79 -15.83
N ALA A 337 12.58 -13.79 -14.60
CA ALA A 337 13.03 -12.84 -13.59
C ALA A 337 14.49 -13.14 -13.21
N ASP A 338 15.26 -12.07 -12.99
CA ASP A 338 16.57 -12.17 -12.39
C ASP A 338 16.41 -12.50 -10.89
N PRO A 339 16.90 -13.66 -10.40
CA PRO A 339 16.69 -14.07 -9.01
C PRO A 339 17.25 -13.10 -7.98
N GLU A 340 18.37 -12.42 -8.29
CA GLU A 340 18.97 -11.44 -7.36
C GLU A 340 18.09 -10.19 -7.26
N VAL A 341 17.54 -9.75 -8.39
CA VAL A 341 16.61 -8.62 -8.44
C VAL A 341 15.29 -8.98 -7.77
N LEU A 342 14.82 -10.23 -7.95
CA LEU A 342 13.59 -10.72 -7.33
C LEU A 342 13.73 -10.78 -5.80
N ALA A 343 14.82 -11.34 -5.31
CA ALA A 343 15.15 -11.37 -3.88
C ALA A 343 15.28 -9.96 -3.27
N ALA A 344 15.76 -9.00 -4.06
CA ALA A 344 15.83 -7.59 -3.69
C ALA A 344 14.49 -6.85 -3.86
N GLN A 345 13.41 -7.55 -4.25
CA GLN A 345 12.09 -7.00 -4.57
C GLN A 345 12.16 -5.84 -5.60
N GLY A 346 13.03 -6.01 -6.55
CA GLY A 346 13.22 -5.07 -7.66
C GLY A 346 12.16 -5.19 -8.76
N TYR A 347 11.05 -5.90 -8.50
CA TYR A 347 9.93 -6.03 -9.43
C TYR A 347 8.62 -5.56 -8.82
N ASN A 348 7.77 -5.05 -9.68
CA ASN A 348 6.37 -4.79 -9.40
C ASN A 348 5.48 -5.64 -10.30
N MET A 349 4.28 -5.91 -9.82
CA MET A 349 3.20 -6.48 -10.62
C MET A 349 1.96 -5.61 -10.52
N THR A 350 1.20 -5.56 -11.61
CA THR A 350 -0.16 -5.02 -11.61
C THR A 350 -1.11 -6.01 -12.24
N LEU A 351 -2.32 -6.09 -11.69
CA LEU A 351 -3.51 -6.65 -12.31
C LEU A 351 -4.38 -5.50 -12.76
N VAL A 352 -4.95 -5.57 -13.94
CA VAL A 352 -5.79 -4.51 -14.51
C VAL A 352 -7.04 -5.12 -15.11
N PHE A 353 -8.19 -4.57 -14.74
CA PHE A 353 -9.51 -4.93 -15.23
C PHE A 353 -10.19 -3.67 -15.75
N SER A 354 -10.79 -3.75 -16.93
CA SER A 354 -11.52 -2.61 -17.52
C SER A 354 -12.74 -3.08 -18.29
N SER A 355 -13.86 -2.39 -18.11
CA SER A 355 -15.09 -2.66 -18.85
C SER A 355 -15.04 -2.25 -20.32
N SER A 356 -14.08 -1.39 -20.70
CA SER A 356 -13.79 -0.99 -22.08
C SER A 356 -12.29 -0.98 -22.30
N LYS A 357 -11.81 -1.78 -23.24
CA LYS A 357 -10.39 -1.97 -23.57
C LYS A 357 -9.68 -0.66 -23.91
N ASP A 358 -10.35 0.20 -24.66
CA ASP A 358 -9.83 1.49 -25.11
C ASP A 358 -10.31 2.66 -24.21
N GLY A 359 -10.82 2.34 -23.01
CA GLY A 359 -11.35 3.32 -22.08
C GLY A 359 -10.32 4.37 -21.61
N ALA A 360 -9.02 4.03 -21.60
CA ALA A 360 -7.95 4.97 -21.28
C ALA A 360 -7.83 6.10 -22.31
N THR A 361 -8.23 5.86 -23.56
CA THR A 361 -8.31 6.85 -24.65
C THR A 361 -9.72 7.39 -24.84
N PHE A 362 -10.62 7.15 -23.88
CA PHE A 362 -12.02 7.58 -23.89
C PHE A 362 -12.86 7.04 -25.05
N GLU A 363 -12.50 5.86 -25.55
CA GLU A 363 -13.23 5.10 -26.55
C GLU A 363 -13.88 3.88 -25.92
N GLY A 364 -15.10 3.56 -26.33
CA GLY A 364 -15.86 2.43 -25.79
C GLY A 364 -17.36 2.58 -25.97
N ALA A 365 -18.12 1.67 -25.37
CA ALA A 365 -19.59 1.73 -25.42
C ALA A 365 -20.16 1.97 -24.02
N ILE A 366 -20.92 3.04 -23.87
CA ILE A 366 -21.68 3.30 -22.66
C ILE A 366 -22.60 2.11 -22.39
N GLY A 367 -22.54 1.56 -21.17
CA GLY A 367 -23.27 0.35 -20.76
C GLY A 367 -22.46 -0.93 -20.86
N SER A 368 -21.22 -0.92 -21.40
CA SER A 368 -20.32 -2.06 -21.29
C SER A 368 -20.07 -2.38 -19.83
N THR A 369 -20.32 -3.62 -19.43
CA THR A 369 -20.26 -4.04 -18.03
C THR A 369 -19.47 -5.32 -17.90
N LEU A 370 -18.41 -5.26 -17.10
CA LEU A 370 -17.56 -6.38 -16.72
C LEU A 370 -17.76 -6.66 -15.23
N TYR A 371 -18.09 -7.90 -14.90
CA TYR A 371 -18.03 -8.41 -13.54
C TYR A 371 -16.78 -9.28 -13.39
N ILE A 372 -16.11 -9.19 -12.28
CA ILE A 372 -14.95 -10.02 -11.94
C ILE A 372 -15.05 -10.52 -10.51
N ASP A 373 -14.53 -11.74 -10.29
CA ASP A 373 -14.48 -12.33 -8.96
C ASP A 373 -13.46 -13.49 -8.90
N GLU A 374 -13.06 -13.86 -7.68
CA GLU A 374 -12.19 -15.01 -7.38
C GLU A 374 -10.94 -15.03 -8.27
N VAL A 375 -10.21 -13.91 -8.29
CA VAL A 375 -8.99 -13.78 -9.08
C VAL A 375 -7.81 -14.37 -8.32
N GLU A 376 -7.02 -15.19 -9.00
CA GLU A 376 -5.79 -15.78 -8.47
C GLU A 376 -4.59 -15.40 -9.33
N VAL A 377 -3.47 -15.13 -8.66
CA VAL A 377 -2.14 -15.12 -9.27
C VAL A 377 -1.40 -16.33 -8.78
N ILE A 378 -0.89 -17.13 -9.71
CA ILE A 378 -0.15 -18.35 -9.42
C ILE A 378 1.32 -18.09 -9.69
N PHE A 379 2.16 -18.44 -8.73
CA PHE A 379 3.59 -18.27 -8.76
C PHE A 379 4.31 -19.60 -9.00
N GLU A 380 5.58 -19.55 -9.39
CA GLU A 380 6.36 -20.74 -9.78
C GLU A 380 6.41 -21.81 -8.68
N ASP A 381 6.49 -21.40 -7.41
CA ASP A 381 6.54 -22.31 -6.25
C ASP A 381 5.23 -23.02 -5.97
N ASP A 382 4.10 -22.57 -6.55
CA ASP A 382 2.77 -23.15 -6.34
C ASP A 382 2.46 -24.26 -7.38
N ASN A 383 3.31 -24.44 -8.40
CA ASN A 383 3.13 -25.46 -9.45
C ASN A 383 3.63 -26.88 -9.06
N ASP A 384 4.41 -27.02 -7.99
CA ASP A 384 4.96 -28.30 -7.53
C ASP A 384 3.98 -29.15 -6.69
N ASN A 385 2.73 -28.68 -6.52
CA ASN A 385 1.71 -29.31 -5.66
C ASN A 385 0.43 -29.77 -6.41
N GLU A 386 0.44 -29.86 -7.75
CA GLU A 386 -0.65 -30.49 -8.54
C GLU A 386 -0.29 -31.87 -9.09
#